data_8c952dc6ed5b6056bee35df96381dd4d
#
_entry.id   8c952dc6ed5b6056bee35df96381dd4d
#
_cell.length_a   1.000
_cell.length_b   1.000
_cell.length_c   1.000
_cell.angle_alpha   90.00
_cell.angle_beta   90.00
_cell.angle_gamma   90.00
#
_symmetry.space_group_name_H-M   'P 1'
#
loop_
_entity.id
_entity.type
_entity.pdbx_description
1 polymer ?
#
loop_
_entity_poly.entity_id
_entity_poly.type
_entity_poly.pdbx_seq_one_letter_code
_entity_poly.pdbx_strand_id
1 'polypeptide(L)'
;MATTYKTFSNNDIVSTKTLLNEAIPLTGTVLSGTYMEGVSEVNIKNYAHGMFQSIYDYPYLSSSANHIFDITVGYSSDSDLSSSSSTQNAKKINMYNQMAKVLVGHSSSGDIQEFDEDGDLTGGTKIQEAFFLNFARLLTKDEVKKGSFSLELGIEPGNSASFHKRIKLTDYNAQNDYRVNSPAGDYAVLYAETSYDGGGSSTWLKDEEANDRVKAGLIYYQAGVAVLTASLFDHATGSGHTR
;
A
#
# COMPACT_ATOMS: atom_id res chain seq x y z
N MET A 1 -4.30 39.67 19.91
CA MET A 1 -4.99 38.41 20.24
C MET A 1 -4.46 37.34 19.33
N ALA A 2 -3.92 36.28 19.87
CA ALA A 2 -3.51 35.12 19.01
C ALA A 2 -4.78 34.41 18.55
N THR A 3 -4.92 34.21 17.27
CA THR A 3 -6.03 33.46 16.71
C THR A 3 -5.77 31.95 16.94
N THR A 4 -6.63 31.34 17.74
CA THR A 4 -6.54 29.89 17.99
C THR A 4 -7.45 29.18 16.99
N TYR A 5 -6.86 28.32 16.14
CA TYR A 5 -7.61 27.47 15.22
C TYR A 5 -7.94 26.14 15.90
N LYS A 6 -9.20 25.72 15.78
CA LYS A 6 -9.62 24.41 16.22
C LYS A 6 -9.38 23.42 15.08
N THR A 7 -8.71 22.32 15.37
CA THR A 7 -8.61 21.20 14.44
C THR A 7 -9.95 20.48 14.35
N PHE A 8 -10.34 20.07 13.16
CA PHE A 8 -11.54 19.25 12.97
C PHE A 8 -11.28 17.80 13.43
N SER A 9 -12.24 17.23 14.11
CA SER A 9 -12.30 15.78 14.37
C SER A 9 -13.06 15.08 13.23
N ASN A 10 -13.00 13.75 13.19
CA ASN A 10 -13.75 12.97 12.17
C ASN A 10 -15.26 13.24 12.24
N ASN A 11 -15.80 13.60 13.41
CA ASN A 11 -17.21 13.92 13.58
C ASN A 11 -17.58 15.33 13.10
N ASP A 12 -16.60 16.19 12.93
CA ASP A 12 -16.81 17.57 12.45
C ASP A 12 -16.74 17.65 10.91
N ILE A 13 -16.31 16.56 10.25
CA ILE A 13 -16.12 16.50 8.81
C ILE A 13 -17.25 15.68 8.20
N VAL A 14 -18.03 16.32 7.35
CA VAL A 14 -19.03 15.65 6.50
C VAL A 14 -18.59 15.79 5.05
N SER A 15 -18.22 14.70 4.41
CA SER A 15 -17.96 14.70 2.99
C SER A 15 -19.20 14.28 2.22
N THR A 16 -19.68 15.17 1.35
CA THR A 16 -20.74 14.84 0.40
C THR A 16 -20.12 14.65 -0.95
N LYS A 17 -20.29 13.47 -1.54
CA LYS A 17 -19.76 13.13 -2.87
C LYS A 17 -20.91 12.87 -3.83
N THR A 18 -20.80 13.44 -5.01
CA THR A 18 -21.61 13.02 -6.15
C THR A 18 -20.68 12.30 -7.10
N LEU A 19 -20.78 10.99 -7.16
CA LEU A 19 -20.04 10.18 -8.13
C LEU A 19 -20.73 10.27 -9.48
N LEU A 20 -19.96 10.51 -10.54
CA LEU A 20 -20.45 10.46 -11.92
C LEU A 20 -20.81 9.03 -12.33
N ASN A 21 -20.12 8.07 -11.74
CA ASN A 21 -20.35 6.64 -11.92
C ASN A 21 -20.38 5.94 -10.56
N GLU A 22 -21.03 4.80 -10.50
CA GLU A 22 -21.00 3.95 -9.32
C GLU A 22 -19.57 3.47 -9.03
N ALA A 23 -19.17 3.53 -7.75
CA ALA A 23 -17.92 2.96 -7.32
C ALA A 23 -17.91 1.45 -7.56
N ILE A 24 -16.85 0.94 -8.19
CA ILE A 24 -16.71 -0.47 -8.54
C ILE A 24 -15.56 -1.11 -7.76
N PRO A 25 -15.60 -2.43 -7.53
CA PRO A 25 -14.45 -3.16 -7.03
C PRO A 25 -13.25 -2.97 -7.95
N LEU A 26 -12.06 -2.77 -7.36
CA LEU A 26 -10.82 -2.77 -8.11
C LEU A 26 -10.52 -4.20 -8.56
N THR A 27 -10.47 -4.42 -9.88
CA THR A 27 -10.19 -5.72 -10.46
C THR A 27 -9.03 -5.63 -11.44
N GLY A 28 -8.08 -6.52 -11.29
CA GLY A 28 -6.94 -6.67 -12.18
C GLY A 28 -6.18 -7.94 -11.79
N THR A 29 -5.65 -8.64 -12.77
CA THR A 29 -4.83 -9.82 -12.53
C THR A 29 -3.79 -9.95 -13.62
N VAL A 30 -2.71 -10.64 -13.31
CA VAL A 30 -1.75 -11.07 -14.34
C VAL A 30 -2.35 -12.25 -15.07
N LEU A 31 -2.60 -12.07 -16.36
CA LEU A 31 -3.23 -13.06 -17.22
C LEU A 31 -2.19 -13.92 -17.95
N SER A 32 -1.07 -13.35 -18.31
CA SER A 32 0.02 -14.04 -19.02
C SER A 32 1.34 -13.32 -18.77
N GLY A 33 2.45 -14.05 -18.89
CA GLY A 33 3.81 -13.55 -18.75
C GLY A 33 4.47 -13.96 -17.46
N THR A 34 5.55 -13.28 -17.10
CA THR A 34 6.39 -13.59 -15.94
C THR A 34 6.94 -12.34 -15.29
N TYR A 35 7.28 -12.45 -14.01
CA TYR A 35 8.03 -11.43 -13.25
C TYR A 35 9.56 -11.66 -13.28
N MET A 36 10.04 -12.73 -13.89
CA MET A 36 11.46 -13.06 -13.94
C MET A 36 12.22 -12.13 -14.89
N GLU A 37 13.34 -11.57 -14.41
CA GLU A 37 14.23 -10.76 -15.22
C GLU A 37 14.96 -11.64 -16.27
N GLY A 38 15.22 -11.06 -17.44
CA GLY A 38 15.94 -11.74 -18.52
C GLY A 38 15.10 -12.63 -19.43
N VAL A 39 13.78 -12.63 -19.25
CA VAL A 39 12.83 -13.34 -20.12
C VAL A 39 12.11 -12.35 -21.04
N SER A 40 11.77 -12.75 -22.27
CA SER A 40 11.12 -11.87 -23.25
C SER A 40 9.67 -11.48 -22.92
N GLU A 41 9.04 -12.21 -21.98
CA GLU A 41 7.63 -12.04 -21.62
C GLU A 41 7.46 -11.47 -20.21
N VAL A 42 8.13 -10.34 -19.92
CA VAL A 42 8.14 -9.72 -18.59
C VAL A 42 6.94 -8.78 -18.41
N ASN A 43 6.21 -8.95 -17.32
CA ASN A 43 5.07 -8.10 -16.93
C ASN A 43 5.49 -6.84 -16.16
N ILE A 44 6.73 -6.76 -15.73
CA ILE A 44 7.27 -5.61 -14.99
C ILE A 44 8.10 -4.77 -15.93
N LYS A 45 7.71 -3.50 -16.08
CA LYS A 45 8.50 -2.52 -16.80
C LYS A 45 9.39 -1.74 -15.82
N ASN A 46 10.70 -1.91 -15.95
CA ASN A 46 11.71 -1.14 -15.24
C ASN A 46 12.04 0.14 -16.01
N TYR A 47 12.25 1.22 -15.28
CA TYR A 47 12.65 2.50 -15.85
C TYR A 47 14.08 2.84 -15.46
N ALA A 48 14.82 3.46 -16.38
CA ALA A 48 16.23 3.82 -16.19
C ALA A 48 16.47 4.75 -14.99
N HIS A 49 15.47 5.56 -14.60
CA HIS A 49 15.58 6.42 -13.42
C HIS A 49 15.47 5.68 -12.09
N GLY A 50 14.97 4.40 -12.07
CA GLY A 50 14.88 3.56 -10.88
C GLY A 50 13.93 4.07 -9.77
N MET A 51 13.01 4.99 -10.10
CA MET A 51 12.13 5.59 -9.10
C MET A 51 10.91 4.72 -8.81
N PHE A 52 10.37 4.08 -9.85
CA PHE A 52 9.22 3.18 -9.74
C PHE A 52 9.27 2.11 -10.84
N GLN A 53 8.43 1.10 -10.69
CA GLN A 53 8.20 0.03 -11.66
C GLN A 53 6.72 -0.01 -12.00
N SER A 54 6.37 -0.40 -13.24
CA SER A 54 4.99 -0.55 -13.67
C SER A 54 4.66 -2.02 -13.92
N ILE A 55 3.50 -2.46 -13.43
CA ILE A 55 3.02 -3.84 -13.51
C ILE A 55 1.86 -3.92 -14.50
N TYR A 56 1.91 -4.92 -15.39
CA TYR A 56 0.96 -5.15 -16.46
C TYR A 56 0.31 -6.54 -16.35
N ASP A 57 -0.88 -6.69 -16.90
CA ASP A 57 -1.62 -7.96 -16.98
C ASP A 57 -1.05 -8.94 -18.01
N TYR A 58 -0.44 -8.43 -19.08
CA TYR A 58 0.33 -9.15 -20.09
C TYR A 58 1.76 -8.61 -20.14
N PRO A 59 2.69 -9.33 -20.83
CA PRO A 59 4.02 -8.79 -21.09
C PRO A 59 3.95 -7.35 -21.62
N TYR A 60 4.68 -6.43 -21.01
CA TYR A 60 4.51 -4.98 -21.26
C TYR A 60 4.82 -4.54 -22.70
N LEU A 61 5.52 -5.38 -23.48
CA LEU A 61 5.77 -5.18 -24.91
C LEU A 61 4.61 -5.67 -25.79
N SER A 62 3.65 -6.40 -25.22
CA SER A 62 2.46 -6.86 -25.94
C SER A 62 1.50 -5.71 -26.23
N SER A 63 0.89 -5.72 -27.41
CA SER A 63 -0.19 -4.78 -27.76
C SER A 63 -1.46 -4.95 -26.89
N SER A 64 -1.58 -6.07 -26.20
CA SER A 64 -2.72 -6.38 -25.31
C SER A 64 -2.46 -6.00 -23.85
N ALA A 65 -1.26 -5.49 -23.53
CA ALA A 65 -0.89 -5.19 -22.16
C ALA A 65 -1.66 -3.99 -21.61
N ASN A 66 -2.35 -4.19 -20.48
CA ASN A 66 -2.96 -3.12 -19.70
C ASN A 66 -2.16 -2.88 -18.42
N HIS A 67 -1.93 -1.63 -18.12
CA HIS A 67 -1.29 -1.21 -16.88
C HIS A 67 -2.22 -1.45 -15.69
N ILE A 68 -1.72 -2.13 -14.64
CA ILE A 68 -2.49 -2.40 -13.42
C ILE A 68 -2.13 -1.39 -12.33
N PHE A 69 -0.85 -1.31 -11.95
CA PHE A 69 -0.38 -0.36 -10.94
C PHE A 69 1.10 -0.04 -11.12
N ASP A 70 1.51 1.10 -10.57
CA ASP A 70 2.91 1.43 -10.36
C ASP A 70 3.30 1.14 -8.91
N ILE A 71 4.51 0.63 -8.69
CA ILE A 71 5.05 0.39 -7.37
C ILE A 71 6.34 1.18 -7.17
N THR A 72 6.45 1.80 -6.00
CA THR A 72 7.68 2.44 -5.55
C THR A 72 7.88 2.19 -4.05
N VAL A 73 9.10 2.44 -3.56
CA VAL A 73 9.45 2.33 -2.16
C VAL A 73 9.99 3.65 -1.66
N GLY A 74 9.60 4.01 -0.45
CA GLY A 74 10.14 5.14 0.28
C GLY A 74 10.22 4.85 1.76
N TYR A 75 11.04 5.59 2.47
CA TYR A 75 11.14 5.52 3.92
C TYR A 75 11.32 6.91 4.53
N SER A 76 10.84 7.04 5.76
CA SER A 76 10.92 8.25 6.57
C SER A 76 12.39 8.61 6.87
N SER A 77 12.64 9.87 7.20
CA SER A 77 13.93 10.30 7.75
C SER A 77 14.24 9.65 9.10
N ASP A 78 13.24 9.15 9.80
CA ASP A 78 13.35 8.52 11.11
C ASP A 78 13.55 6.99 11.02
N SER A 79 13.51 6.43 9.82
CA SER A 79 13.81 5.01 9.57
C SER A 79 15.30 4.71 9.77
N ASP A 80 15.60 3.52 10.27
CA ASP A 80 16.98 3.00 10.40
C ASP A 80 17.72 2.97 9.05
N LEU A 81 17.00 2.85 7.94
CA LEU A 81 17.54 2.89 6.59
C LEU A 81 18.05 4.27 6.17
N SER A 82 17.65 5.32 6.89
CA SER A 82 18.03 6.71 6.58
C SER A 82 19.47 7.06 6.99
N SER A 83 20.15 6.19 7.74
CA SER A 83 21.42 6.47 8.41
C SER A 83 22.62 6.73 7.48
N SER A 84 22.52 6.43 6.18
CA SER A 84 23.60 6.66 5.23
C SER A 84 23.34 7.88 4.34
N SER A 85 24.37 8.72 4.14
CA SER A 85 24.30 9.95 3.32
C SER A 85 24.36 9.71 1.80
N SER A 86 23.80 8.59 1.32
CA SER A 86 23.84 8.29 -0.11
C SER A 86 22.75 9.05 -0.89
N THR A 87 23.02 9.32 -2.18
CA THR A 87 22.03 9.94 -3.08
C THR A 87 20.75 9.08 -3.21
N GLN A 88 20.85 7.77 -3.05
CA GLN A 88 19.70 6.88 -3.10
C GLN A 88 18.79 7.08 -1.88
N ASN A 89 19.35 7.26 -0.70
CA ASN A 89 18.58 7.55 0.51
C ASN A 89 17.79 8.84 0.37
N ALA A 90 18.42 9.91 -0.11
CA ALA A 90 17.72 11.17 -0.35
C ALA A 90 16.53 11.02 -1.30
N LYS A 91 16.67 10.20 -2.37
CA LYS A 91 15.57 9.92 -3.29
C LYS A 91 14.42 9.16 -2.62
N LYS A 92 14.73 8.17 -1.78
CA LYS A 92 13.72 7.35 -1.09
C LYS A 92 13.00 8.13 0.00
N ILE A 93 13.72 8.94 0.77
CA ILE A 93 13.15 9.87 1.74
C ILE A 93 12.25 10.89 1.04
N ASN A 94 12.70 11.47 -0.07
CA ASN A 94 11.86 12.40 -0.84
C ASN A 94 10.60 11.74 -1.37
N MET A 95 10.66 10.47 -1.82
CA MET A 95 9.49 9.73 -2.27
C MET A 95 8.48 9.56 -1.13
N TYR A 96 8.95 9.12 0.05
CA TYR A 96 8.10 8.99 1.23
C TYR A 96 7.45 10.31 1.61
N ASN A 97 8.25 11.39 1.71
CA ASN A 97 7.75 12.71 2.08
C ASN A 97 6.72 13.25 1.08
N GLN A 98 6.91 13.04 -0.22
CA GLN A 98 5.92 13.45 -1.23
C GLN A 98 4.61 12.68 -1.09
N MET A 99 4.68 11.36 -0.88
CA MET A 99 3.49 10.54 -0.64
C MET A 99 2.79 10.93 0.66
N ALA A 100 3.52 11.07 1.75
CA ALA A 100 2.98 11.47 3.04
C ALA A 100 2.31 12.85 2.98
N LYS A 101 2.96 13.82 2.33
CA LYS A 101 2.42 15.17 2.15
C LYS A 101 1.09 15.19 1.39
N VAL A 102 0.95 14.35 0.38
CA VAL A 102 -0.27 14.28 -0.46
C VAL A 102 -1.36 13.47 0.24
N LEU A 103 -1.00 12.34 0.86
CA LEU A 103 -1.95 11.37 1.39
C LEU A 103 -2.33 11.63 2.85
N VAL A 104 -1.40 12.06 3.69
CA VAL A 104 -1.64 12.32 5.12
C VAL A 104 -1.74 13.81 5.41
N GLY A 105 -0.85 14.60 4.80
CA GLY A 105 -0.80 16.04 5.00
C GLY A 105 0.22 16.48 6.05
N HIS A 106 -0.07 17.61 6.71
CA HIS A 106 0.80 18.21 7.68
C HIS A 106 0.16 18.24 9.07
N SER A 107 0.99 18.17 10.10
CA SER A 107 0.58 18.35 11.48
C SER A 107 0.20 19.81 11.78
N SER A 108 -0.33 20.07 12.96
CA SER A 108 -0.64 21.43 13.42
C SER A 108 0.61 22.32 13.56
N SER A 109 1.80 21.74 13.69
CA SER A 109 3.09 22.43 13.69
C SER A 109 3.63 22.74 12.30
N GLY A 110 3.04 22.16 11.26
CA GLY A 110 3.45 22.34 9.86
C GLY A 110 4.41 21.27 9.35
N ASP A 111 4.74 20.28 10.16
CA ASP A 111 5.58 19.16 9.77
C ASP A 111 4.80 18.13 8.93
N ILE A 112 5.46 17.43 8.02
CA ILE A 112 4.84 16.34 7.28
C ILE A 112 4.52 15.19 8.26
N GLN A 113 3.26 14.76 8.29
CA GLN A 113 2.86 13.63 9.13
C GLN A 113 3.30 12.31 8.50
N GLU A 114 3.79 11.39 9.33
CA GLU A 114 4.08 10.02 8.91
C GLU A 114 2.79 9.20 8.79
N PHE A 115 2.85 8.15 7.98
CA PHE A 115 1.78 7.16 7.92
C PHE A 115 1.68 6.42 9.25
N ASP A 116 0.46 6.15 9.68
CA ASP A 116 0.15 5.46 10.91
C ASP A 116 -0.44 4.09 10.61
N GLU A 117 -0.01 3.06 11.33
CA GLU A 117 -0.44 1.69 11.09
C GLU A 117 -1.93 1.46 11.36
N ASP A 118 -2.49 2.14 12.36
CA ASP A 118 -3.92 2.08 12.67
C ASP A 118 -4.74 3.21 12.04
N GLY A 119 -4.08 4.13 11.35
CA GLY A 119 -4.70 5.20 10.58
C GLY A 119 -5.30 6.33 11.41
N ASP A 120 -5.08 6.40 12.72
CA ASP A 120 -5.66 7.46 13.55
C ASP A 120 -4.78 8.72 13.64
N LEU A 121 -3.54 8.64 13.18
CA LEU A 121 -2.52 9.69 13.15
C LEU A 121 -2.05 10.16 14.55
N THR A 122 -2.41 9.45 15.61
CA THR A 122 -2.18 9.86 16.99
C THR A 122 -1.41 8.80 17.76
N GLY A 123 -0.13 9.00 17.98
CA GLY A 123 0.71 8.01 18.69
C GLY A 123 0.95 6.76 17.85
N GLY A 124 0.89 5.58 18.46
CA GLY A 124 0.95 4.29 17.78
C GLY A 124 2.26 3.99 17.04
N THR A 125 2.22 2.94 16.24
CA THR A 125 3.34 2.51 15.39
C THR A 125 3.29 3.23 14.05
N LYS A 126 4.36 3.98 13.73
CA LYS A 126 4.46 4.67 12.44
C LYS A 126 5.02 3.72 11.37
N ILE A 127 4.48 3.85 10.17
CA ILE A 127 5.00 3.16 8.98
C ILE A 127 6.17 3.97 8.45
N GLN A 128 7.36 3.70 8.95
CA GLN A 128 8.56 4.44 8.54
C GLN A 128 9.12 3.96 7.20
N GLU A 129 8.82 2.75 6.81
CA GLU A 129 9.25 2.13 5.56
C GLU A 129 8.04 1.60 4.81
N ALA A 130 7.80 2.09 3.60
CA ALA A 130 6.58 1.82 2.88
C ALA A 130 6.80 1.48 1.41
N PHE A 131 5.97 0.54 0.92
CA PHE A 131 5.70 0.36 -0.50
C PHE A 131 4.44 1.13 -0.87
N PHE A 132 4.51 1.89 -1.95
CA PHE A 132 3.39 2.64 -2.49
C PHE A 132 2.94 2.00 -3.79
N LEU A 133 1.69 1.57 -3.83
CA LEU A 133 1.04 1.01 -5.01
C LEU A 133 0.03 2.03 -5.53
N ASN A 134 0.27 2.55 -6.72
CA ASN A 134 -0.60 3.52 -7.37
C ASN A 134 -1.36 2.84 -8.50
N PHE A 135 -2.65 2.57 -8.29
CA PHE A 135 -3.47 1.84 -9.25
C PHE A 135 -3.81 2.69 -10.47
N ALA A 136 -3.82 2.04 -11.64
CA ALA A 136 -4.16 2.69 -12.89
C ALA A 136 -5.54 3.35 -12.83
N ARG A 137 -5.64 4.60 -13.31
CA ARG A 137 -6.88 5.38 -13.23
C ARG A 137 -8.06 4.72 -13.93
N LEU A 138 -7.79 3.94 -14.97
CA LEU A 138 -8.84 3.17 -15.66
C LEU A 138 -9.47 2.09 -14.76
N LEU A 139 -8.74 1.58 -13.77
CA LEU A 139 -9.25 0.60 -12.81
C LEU A 139 -10.00 1.27 -11.66
N THR A 140 -9.49 2.40 -11.16
CA THR A 140 -10.07 3.08 -10.00
C THR A 140 -11.24 4.00 -10.36
N LYS A 141 -11.29 4.47 -11.61
CA LYS A 141 -12.30 5.46 -12.07
C LYS A 141 -12.41 6.64 -11.11
N ASP A 142 -13.59 6.86 -10.48
CA ASP A 142 -13.81 7.93 -9.53
C ASP A 142 -13.20 7.61 -8.16
N GLU A 143 -13.47 6.42 -7.66
CA GLU A 143 -12.87 5.88 -6.42
C GLU A 143 -12.90 4.36 -6.36
N VAL A 144 -12.07 3.77 -5.51
CA VAL A 144 -12.15 2.36 -5.17
C VAL A 144 -13.32 2.15 -4.21
N LYS A 145 -14.13 1.12 -4.43
CA LYS A 145 -15.27 0.80 -3.56
C LYS A 145 -14.78 0.28 -2.21
N LYS A 146 -15.19 0.93 -1.13
CA LYS A 146 -14.86 0.53 0.24
C LYS A 146 -15.36 -0.88 0.57
N GLY A 147 -14.53 -1.67 1.25
CA GLY A 147 -14.82 -3.05 1.61
C GLY A 147 -14.75 -4.04 0.44
N SER A 148 -14.23 -3.63 -0.71
CA SER A 148 -14.08 -4.49 -1.88
C SER A 148 -12.64 -4.67 -2.33
N PHE A 149 -11.68 -4.00 -1.71
CA PHE A 149 -10.29 -4.13 -2.07
C PHE A 149 -9.75 -5.51 -1.68
N SER A 150 -9.10 -6.17 -2.62
CA SER A 150 -8.43 -7.44 -2.40
C SER A 150 -7.20 -7.54 -3.31
N LEU A 151 -6.03 -7.75 -2.71
CA LEU A 151 -4.78 -7.90 -3.43
C LEU A 151 -4.04 -9.11 -2.87
N GLU A 152 -3.75 -10.09 -3.73
CA GLU A 152 -2.94 -11.24 -3.37
C GLU A 152 -1.51 -11.04 -3.86
N LEU A 153 -0.54 -11.22 -2.98
CA LEU A 153 0.89 -11.09 -3.25
C LEU A 153 1.65 -12.36 -2.90
N GLY A 154 2.54 -12.77 -3.78
CA GLY A 154 3.54 -13.79 -3.49
C GLY A 154 4.76 -13.16 -2.84
N ILE A 155 5.25 -13.75 -1.75
CA ILE A 155 6.34 -13.21 -0.92
C ILE A 155 7.55 -14.11 -0.81
N GLU A 156 7.49 -15.33 -1.29
CA GLU A 156 8.68 -16.19 -1.43
C GLU A 156 8.94 -16.53 -2.90
N PRO A 157 10.22 -16.67 -3.30
CA PRO A 157 10.55 -17.12 -4.64
C PRO A 157 9.87 -18.45 -4.94
N GLY A 158 9.01 -18.46 -5.94
CA GLY A 158 8.41 -19.69 -6.45
C GLY A 158 9.40 -20.40 -7.37
N ASN A 159 9.67 -21.68 -7.13
CA ASN A 159 10.30 -22.52 -8.12
C ASN A 159 9.27 -22.86 -9.20
N SER A 160 9.39 -22.24 -10.33
CA SER A 160 8.77 -22.55 -11.62
C SER A 160 7.29 -22.23 -11.89
N ALA A 161 6.38 -22.03 -10.93
CA ALA A 161 4.99 -21.71 -11.31
C ALA A 161 4.12 -21.06 -10.22
N SER A 162 4.44 -21.18 -8.96
CA SER A 162 3.66 -20.57 -7.88
C SER A 162 4.54 -20.18 -6.71
N PHE A 163 4.23 -19.04 -6.11
CA PHE A 163 4.90 -18.63 -4.87
C PHE A 163 4.54 -19.60 -3.74
N HIS A 164 5.54 -20.00 -2.94
CA HIS A 164 5.35 -20.91 -1.81
C HIS A 164 4.56 -20.28 -0.67
N LYS A 165 4.70 -18.97 -0.48
CA LYS A 165 3.89 -18.22 0.48
C LYS A 165 3.18 -17.08 -0.22
N ARG A 166 1.93 -16.88 0.13
CA ARG A 166 1.10 -15.78 -0.37
C ARG A 166 0.33 -15.14 0.77
N ILE A 167 0.20 -13.84 0.69
CA ILE A 167 -0.63 -13.04 1.57
C ILE A 167 -1.76 -12.43 0.78
N LYS A 168 -2.88 -12.24 1.44
CA LYS A 168 -4.03 -11.53 0.91
C LYS A 168 -4.26 -10.27 1.74
N LEU A 169 -4.23 -9.14 1.08
CA LEU A 169 -4.53 -7.83 1.64
C LEU A 169 -5.99 -7.50 1.39
N THR A 170 -6.70 -7.06 2.42
CA THR A 170 -8.12 -6.66 2.31
C THR A 170 -8.40 -5.43 3.15
N ASP A 171 -9.42 -4.68 2.73
CA ASP A 171 -10.02 -3.58 3.49
C ASP A 171 -11.35 -4.02 4.15
N TYR A 172 -11.40 -5.23 4.71
CA TYR A 172 -12.63 -5.90 5.13
C TYR A 172 -13.51 -5.09 6.09
N ASN A 173 -12.91 -4.24 6.91
CA ASN A 173 -13.62 -3.43 7.89
C ASN A 173 -13.90 -1.99 7.42
N ALA A 174 -13.51 -1.64 6.20
CA ALA A 174 -13.54 -0.27 5.70
C ALA A 174 -14.95 0.36 5.63
N GLN A 175 -16.00 -0.43 5.53
CA GLN A 175 -17.36 0.11 5.54
C GLN A 175 -17.77 0.67 6.91
N ASN A 176 -17.17 0.15 7.98
CA ASN A 176 -17.48 0.54 9.36
C ASN A 176 -16.41 1.47 9.96
N ASP A 177 -15.18 1.35 9.49
CA ASP A 177 -14.01 2.05 10.08
C ASP A 177 -13.13 2.68 8.99
N TYR A 178 -13.68 3.61 8.23
CA TYR A 178 -12.90 4.46 7.34
C TYR A 178 -12.72 5.85 7.95
N ARG A 179 -11.68 6.53 7.51
CA ARG A 179 -11.31 7.89 7.94
C ARG A 179 -11.54 8.88 6.82
N VAL A 180 -11.80 10.14 7.16
CA VAL A 180 -12.11 11.23 6.21
C VAL A 180 -11.20 12.46 6.39
N ASN A 181 -10.21 12.37 7.27
CA ASN A 181 -9.34 13.47 7.66
C ASN A 181 -8.05 13.58 6.84
N SER A 182 -8.00 12.96 5.65
CA SER A 182 -6.87 13.04 4.73
C SER A 182 -7.12 14.08 3.64
N PRO A 183 -6.06 14.80 3.17
CA PRO A 183 -6.14 15.66 1.98
C PRO A 183 -6.51 14.88 0.71
N ALA A 184 -6.18 13.59 0.66
CA ALA A 184 -6.46 12.72 -0.48
C ALA A 184 -7.88 12.09 -0.44
N GLY A 185 -8.69 12.44 0.56
CA GLY A 185 -10.05 11.94 0.74
C GLY A 185 -10.14 10.78 1.73
N ASP A 186 -11.08 9.87 1.50
CA ASP A 186 -11.33 8.77 2.43
C ASP A 186 -10.23 7.71 2.36
N TYR A 187 -9.89 7.15 3.51
CA TYR A 187 -8.93 6.06 3.61
C TYR A 187 -9.31 5.07 4.73
N ALA A 188 -8.76 3.87 4.67
CA ALA A 188 -8.95 2.85 5.69
C ALA A 188 -7.69 2.00 5.88
N VAL A 189 -7.67 1.25 6.96
CA VAL A 189 -6.60 0.30 7.28
C VAL A 189 -6.73 -0.93 6.38
N LEU A 190 -5.61 -1.37 5.83
CA LEU A 190 -5.46 -2.64 5.14
C LEU A 190 -5.01 -3.72 6.11
N TYR A 191 -5.57 -4.88 5.98
CA TYR A 191 -5.23 -6.05 6.77
C TYR A 191 -4.68 -7.15 5.85
N ALA A 192 -3.62 -7.81 6.30
CA ALA A 192 -3.03 -8.96 5.64
C ALA A 192 -3.37 -10.24 6.37
N GLU A 193 -3.66 -11.29 5.62
CA GLU A 193 -3.85 -12.65 6.11
C GLU A 193 -3.07 -13.64 5.23
N THR A 194 -2.69 -14.79 5.79
CA THR A 194 -2.08 -15.86 5.01
C THR A 194 -3.11 -16.41 4.03
N SER A 195 -2.83 -16.35 2.72
CA SER A 195 -3.69 -16.96 1.72
C SER A 195 -3.21 -18.33 1.24
N TYR A 196 -1.90 -18.57 1.32
CA TYR A 196 -1.30 -19.87 0.98
C TYR A 196 0.07 -20.05 1.66
N ASP A 197 0.35 -21.26 2.15
CA ASP A 197 1.58 -21.65 2.82
C ASP A 197 2.13 -22.97 2.27
N GLY A 198 2.51 -23.01 1.01
CA GLY A 198 3.24 -24.12 0.40
C GLY A 198 2.61 -25.51 0.53
N GLY A 199 1.32 -25.61 0.85
CA GLY A 199 0.63 -26.87 1.19
C GLY A 199 0.65 -27.20 2.69
N GLY A 200 1.22 -26.35 3.52
CA GLY A 200 1.06 -26.38 4.97
C GLY A 200 -0.34 -25.93 5.40
N SER A 201 -0.73 -26.31 6.61
CA SER A 201 -2.02 -25.96 7.21
C SER A 201 -1.88 -24.82 8.22
N SER A 202 -0.72 -24.18 8.28
CA SER A 202 -0.42 -23.18 9.31
C SER A 202 -0.57 -21.77 8.79
N THR A 203 -1.23 -20.92 9.55
CA THR A 203 -1.19 -19.48 9.40
C THR A 203 0.15 -18.98 9.93
N TRP A 204 1.02 -18.53 9.03
CA TRP A 204 2.38 -18.08 9.39
C TRP A 204 2.45 -16.58 9.71
N LEU A 205 1.47 -15.80 9.24
CA LEU A 205 1.37 -14.38 9.53
C LEU A 205 0.40 -14.18 10.70
N LYS A 206 0.89 -13.62 11.80
CA LYS A 206 0.11 -13.32 13.01
C LYS A 206 0.55 -11.98 13.58
N ASP A 207 -0.36 -11.30 14.27
CA ASP A 207 -0.03 -10.15 15.10
C ASP A 207 0.48 -10.59 16.48
N GLU A 208 0.83 -9.62 17.33
CA GLU A 208 1.33 -9.89 18.70
C GLU A 208 0.31 -10.59 19.60
N GLU A 209 -0.99 -10.46 19.30
CA GLU A 209 -2.10 -11.09 20.01
C GLU A 209 -2.48 -12.46 19.39
N ALA A 210 -1.68 -12.95 18.45
CA ALA A 210 -1.88 -14.20 17.71
C ALA A 210 -3.14 -14.22 16.81
N ASN A 211 -3.67 -13.05 16.41
CA ASN A 211 -4.70 -12.98 15.40
C ASN A 211 -4.14 -13.28 14.01
N ASP A 212 -4.96 -13.92 13.18
CA ASP A 212 -4.59 -14.32 11.82
C ASP A 212 -4.65 -13.16 10.79
N ARG A 213 -5.00 -11.95 11.24
CA ARG A 213 -5.01 -10.72 10.43
C ARG A 213 -4.15 -9.67 11.09
N VAL A 214 -3.17 -9.19 10.35
CA VAL A 214 -2.25 -8.15 10.81
C VAL A 214 -2.53 -6.87 10.05
N LYS A 215 -2.34 -5.72 10.69
CA LYS A 215 -2.37 -4.44 10.02
C LYS A 215 -1.21 -4.38 9.02
N ALA A 216 -1.50 -4.04 7.78
CA ALA A 216 -0.54 -4.09 6.68
C ALA A 216 -0.28 -2.73 6.04
N GLY A 217 -1.10 -1.75 6.35
CA GLY A 217 -1.00 -0.42 5.80
C GLY A 217 -2.33 0.27 5.60
N LEU A 218 -2.40 1.17 4.64
CA LEU A 218 -3.55 2.05 4.40
C LEU A 218 -3.94 2.03 2.92
N ILE A 219 -5.23 2.21 2.65
CA ILE A 219 -5.74 2.44 1.29
C ILE A 219 -6.47 3.79 1.21
N TYR A 220 -6.12 4.60 0.22
CA TYR A 220 -6.71 5.90 -0.08
C TYR A 220 -7.62 5.77 -1.31
N TYR A 221 -8.94 5.79 -1.09
CA TYR A 221 -9.92 5.38 -2.08
C TYR A 221 -10.01 6.30 -3.30
N GLN A 222 -10.03 7.63 -3.10
CA GLN A 222 -10.08 8.58 -4.21
C GLN A 222 -8.75 8.73 -4.93
N ALA A 223 -7.65 8.63 -4.19
CA ALA A 223 -6.31 8.65 -4.78
C ALA A 223 -6.02 7.38 -5.58
N GLY A 224 -6.64 6.26 -5.21
CA GLY A 224 -6.33 4.95 -5.78
C GLY A 224 -4.92 4.48 -5.40
N VAL A 225 -4.50 4.76 -4.16
CA VAL A 225 -3.15 4.43 -3.67
C VAL A 225 -3.26 3.53 -2.45
N ALA A 226 -2.51 2.42 -2.45
CA ALA A 226 -2.27 1.63 -1.26
C ALA A 226 -0.85 1.89 -0.74
N VAL A 227 -0.74 2.05 0.56
CA VAL A 227 0.52 2.20 1.30
C VAL A 227 0.70 0.96 2.14
N LEU A 228 1.74 0.17 1.89
CA LEU A 228 2.01 -1.07 2.60
C LEU A 228 3.27 -0.90 3.44
N THR A 229 3.23 -1.36 4.68
CA THR A 229 4.43 -1.39 5.53
C THR A 229 5.45 -2.41 5.01
N ALA A 230 6.73 -2.04 5.00
CA ALA A 230 7.80 -2.93 4.55
C ALA A 230 7.98 -4.12 5.50
N SER A 231 7.74 -3.93 6.79
CA SER A 231 7.86 -4.98 7.80
C SER A 231 6.93 -6.19 7.57
N LEU A 232 5.87 -6.02 6.77
CA LEU A 232 5.04 -7.15 6.31
C LEU A 232 5.85 -8.19 5.53
N PHE A 233 6.91 -7.78 4.85
CA PHE A 233 7.73 -8.62 3.96
C PHE A 233 9.02 -9.13 4.63
N ASP A 234 9.42 -8.59 5.77
CA ASP A 234 10.64 -8.99 6.49
C ASP A 234 10.55 -10.44 7.03
N HIS A 235 9.34 -10.95 7.14
CA HIS A 235 9.03 -12.25 7.73
C HIS A 235 8.94 -13.39 6.72
N ALA A 236 9.16 -13.11 5.43
CA ALA A 236 9.12 -14.14 4.39
C ALA A 236 10.21 -15.21 4.55
N THR A 237 11.23 -14.98 5.38
CA THR A 237 12.41 -15.85 5.51
C THR A 237 12.54 -16.62 6.82
N GLY A 238 11.64 -16.48 7.79
CA GLY A 238 11.79 -17.09 9.11
C GLY A 238 10.50 -17.67 9.68
N SER A 239 10.65 -18.75 10.44
CA SER A 239 9.56 -19.42 11.15
C SER A 239 9.05 -18.56 12.32
N GLY A 240 7.74 -18.33 12.35
CA GLY A 240 7.03 -17.86 13.55
C GLY A 240 7.31 -16.42 13.93
N HIS A 241 6.86 -15.47 13.11
CA HIS A 241 6.87 -14.06 13.50
C HIS A 241 5.48 -13.61 13.96
N THR A 242 5.49 -13.08 15.15
CA THR A 242 4.47 -12.21 15.72
C THR A 242 4.85 -10.76 15.38
N ARG A 243 3.92 -10.00 14.97
CA ARG A 243 4.05 -8.58 14.69
C ARG A 243 3.14 -7.80 15.61
#